data_be36cdfd0f15146acef90a4c3c4f5aad
#
_entry.id   be36cdfd0f15146acef90a4c3c4f5aad
#
_cell.length_a   1.000
_cell.length_b   1.000
_cell.length_c   1.000
_cell.angle_alpha   90.00
_cell.angle_beta   90.00
_cell.angle_gamma   90.00
#
_symmetry.space_group_name_H-M   'P 1'
#
loop_
_entity.id
_entity.type
_entity.pdbx_description
1 polymer ?
#
loop_
_entity_poly.entity_id
_entity_poly.type
_entity_poly.pdbx_seq_one_letter_code
_entity_poly.pdbx_strand_id
1 'polypeptide(L)'
;MDGGARVDGGASQTSRCRHSARMRPPPSHRRPSRSAARPALPERPIDHEGAAALGWTRAALRHALAAGDVVSGGRGVVLGLAGAAPGSPNRRQVERALLDAARASAIRCPRAVISHFPAAVATGMPTVGALSRPCLSVPAGTALRHLVGAHLHRATLPERDLVHAQGDLVTSPARTIMDIAREHGVRAGVVAADYALHEGLVSRGDLADAYEACARWPGRRSARITLLSADGAAESPLESLSRMQFAAAGLPAPLPQAEICSISGEYITRSDFLWDEFGVVGEADGNAKYGPDGRVAVRERETRAKLERAGLIVVQWGWRDLRDFRPVLDRLQLAFARGVRPGSKSRQWGILLPTRLHP
;
A
#
# COMPACT_ATOMS: atom_id res chain seq x y z
N MET A 1 -58.70 -9.14 55.58
CA MET A 1 -59.42 -7.91 55.99
C MET A 1 -59.35 -7.00 54.80
N ASP A 2 -60.36 -7.06 53.97
CA ASP A 2 -61.51 -6.17 53.94
C ASP A 2 -61.05 -4.76 53.54
N GLY A 3 -61.53 -4.15 52.59
CA GLY A 3 -62.74 -4.10 51.80
C GLY A 3 -62.50 -2.97 50.80
N GLY A 4 -63.09 -2.91 49.71
CA GLY A 4 -64.47 -2.98 49.38
C GLY A 4 -64.91 -1.70 48.74
N ALA A 5 -65.45 -1.87 47.56
CA ALA A 5 -66.66 -1.27 46.99
C ALA A 5 -66.60 0.14 46.38
N ARG A 6 -66.82 0.25 45.05
CA ARG A 6 -68.13 0.53 44.37
C ARG A 6 -68.58 1.98 44.52
N VAL A 7 -69.19 2.73 43.63
CA VAL A 7 -69.92 2.48 42.36
C VAL A 7 -70.27 3.87 41.77
N ASP A 8 -70.60 3.88 40.50
CA ASP A 8 -71.54 4.74 39.77
C ASP A 8 -71.20 6.22 39.56
N GLY A 9 -71.39 6.77 38.49
CA GLY A 9 -72.32 6.65 37.40
C GLY A 9 -72.67 8.07 36.94
N GLY A 10 -72.85 8.29 35.71
CA GLY A 10 -73.40 9.56 35.26
C GLY A 10 -73.06 9.94 33.83
N ALA A 11 -73.92 9.50 32.96
CA ALA A 11 -73.85 9.95 31.53
C ALA A 11 -74.40 11.38 31.40
N SER A 12 -73.89 12.12 30.46
CA SER A 12 -74.70 13.01 29.60
C SER A 12 -73.83 13.69 28.53
N GLN A 13 -73.96 13.31 27.31
CA GLN A 13 -74.44 13.98 26.10
C GLN A 13 -73.72 15.29 25.65
N THR A 14 -73.22 15.16 24.45
CA THR A 14 -73.33 16.10 23.31
C THR A 14 -72.44 17.34 23.29
N SER A 15 -71.51 17.37 22.36
CA SER A 15 -71.61 18.28 21.25
C SER A 15 -70.52 18.00 20.18
N ARG A 16 -70.95 17.87 18.95
CA ARG A 16 -70.17 17.73 17.76
C ARG A 16 -69.42 19.04 17.48
N CYS A 17 -68.15 18.99 17.32
CA CYS A 17 -67.45 19.92 16.38
C CYS A 17 -66.38 19.14 15.61
N ARG A 18 -66.68 18.92 14.34
CA ARG A 18 -65.76 18.41 13.35
C ARG A 18 -64.77 19.50 13.02
N HIS A 19 -63.53 19.32 13.40
CA HIS A 19 -62.41 19.97 12.72
C HIS A 19 -61.46 18.89 12.28
N SER A 20 -61.55 18.55 11.00
CA SER A 20 -60.58 17.72 10.31
C SER A 20 -59.32 18.53 10.13
N ALA A 21 -58.39 18.48 11.11
CA ALA A 21 -57.03 18.87 10.92
C ALA A 21 -56.35 17.77 10.11
N ARG A 22 -56.17 18.02 8.83
CA ARG A 22 -55.28 17.22 7.99
C ARG A 22 -53.87 17.32 8.59
N MET A 23 -53.46 16.27 9.33
CA MET A 23 -52.05 16.08 9.68
C MET A 23 -51.26 15.95 8.36
N ARG A 24 -50.41 16.94 8.09
CA ARG A 24 -49.33 16.81 7.09
C ARG A 24 -48.42 15.69 7.57
N PRO A 25 -48.07 14.71 6.71
CA PRO A 25 -47.06 13.76 7.05
C PRO A 25 -45.75 14.50 7.30
N PRO A 26 -44.86 14.04 8.23
CA PRO A 26 -43.58 14.64 8.45
C PRO A 26 -42.76 14.60 7.12
N PRO A 27 -41.90 15.58 6.87
CA PRO A 27 -41.08 15.58 5.68
C PRO A 27 -40.27 14.27 5.67
N SER A 28 -40.54 13.44 4.67
CA SER A 28 -39.73 12.27 4.41
C SER A 28 -38.26 12.73 4.30
N HIS A 29 -37.46 12.40 5.29
CA HIS A 29 -36.02 12.45 5.13
C HIS A 29 -35.69 11.53 3.96
N ARG A 30 -35.66 12.08 2.76
CA ARG A 30 -35.01 11.44 1.62
C ARG A 30 -33.60 11.14 2.08
N ARG A 31 -33.33 9.88 2.36
CA ARG A 31 -31.95 9.38 2.39
C ARG A 31 -31.32 9.88 1.10
N PRO A 32 -30.15 10.53 1.15
CA PRO A 32 -29.47 10.88 -0.08
C PRO A 32 -29.32 9.59 -0.88
N SER A 33 -29.90 9.59 -2.08
CA SER A 33 -29.79 8.51 -3.05
C SER A 33 -28.34 8.10 -3.16
N ARG A 34 -28.12 6.79 -3.26
CA ARG A 34 -26.87 6.10 -3.58
C ARG A 34 -25.94 7.03 -4.33
N SER A 35 -24.75 7.25 -3.77
CA SER A 35 -23.65 7.96 -4.39
C SER A 35 -23.61 7.61 -5.89
N ALA A 36 -24.04 8.52 -6.74
CA ALA A 36 -23.68 8.47 -8.15
C ALA A 36 -22.17 8.36 -8.18
N ALA A 37 -21.66 7.32 -8.83
CA ALA A 37 -20.24 7.12 -8.97
C ALA A 37 -19.66 8.44 -9.53
N ARG A 38 -18.78 9.08 -8.77
CA ARG A 38 -18.15 10.32 -9.20
C ARG A 38 -17.43 10.05 -10.51
N PRO A 39 -17.57 10.92 -11.52
CA PRO A 39 -16.84 10.74 -12.77
C PRO A 39 -15.34 10.68 -12.44
N ALA A 40 -14.63 9.77 -13.11
CA ALA A 40 -13.18 9.66 -12.99
C ALA A 40 -12.55 11.01 -13.38
N LEU A 41 -11.55 11.46 -12.63
CA LEU A 41 -10.74 12.57 -13.06
C LEU A 41 -9.93 12.17 -14.31
N PRO A 42 -9.75 13.11 -15.28
CA PRO A 42 -8.98 12.80 -16.47
C PRO A 42 -7.52 12.44 -16.12
N GLU A 43 -6.91 11.58 -16.92
CA GLU A 43 -5.50 11.20 -16.80
C GLU A 43 -4.52 12.35 -17.06
N ARG A 44 -5.01 13.45 -17.65
CA ARG A 44 -4.26 14.71 -17.83
C ARG A 44 -4.45 15.63 -16.62
N PRO A 45 -3.44 16.47 -16.29
CA PRO A 45 -3.58 17.48 -15.25
C PRO A 45 -4.76 18.41 -15.52
N ILE A 46 -5.61 18.61 -14.51
CA ILE A 46 -6.69 19.61 -14.51
C ILE A 46 -6.55 20.51 -13.30
N ASP A 47 -7.05 21.73 -13.40
CA ASP A 47 -7.12 22.64 -12.28
C ASP A 47 -8.31 22.33 -11.35
N HIS A 48 -8.40 23.07 -10.24
CA HIS A 48 -9.51 22.91 -9.30
C HIS A 48 -10.86 23.28 -9.90
N GLU A 49 -10.89 24.16 -10.87
CA GLU A 49 -12.11 24.60 -11.55
C GLU A 49 -12.60 23.49 -12.48
N GLY A 50 -11.72 22.91 -13.28
CA GLY A 50 -12.01 21.73 -14.09
C GLY A 50 -12.45 20.53 -13.25
N ALA A 51 -11.82 20.31 -12.10
CA ALA A 51 -12.26 19.26 -11.18
C ALA A 51 -13.65 19.54 -10.59
N ALA A 52 -13.95 20.81 -10.26
CA ALA A 52 -15.26 21.22 -9.78
C ALA A 52 -16.35 21.06 -10.86
N ALA A 53 -16.04 21.38 -12.11
CA ALA A 53 -16.93 21.17 -13.25
C ALA A 53 -17.28 19.67 -13.45
N LEU A 54 -16.37 18.77 -13.06
CA LEU A 54 -16.60 17.32 -13.01
C LEU A 54 -17.28 16.83 -11.71
N GLY A 55 -17.76 17.75 -10.87
CA GLY A 55 -18.47 17.40 -9.63
C GLY A 55 -17.58 17.08 -8.42
N TRP A 56 -16.29 17.39 -8.48
CA TRP A 56 -15.37 17.18 -7.37
C TRP A 56 -15.36 18.39 -6.42
N THR A 57 -15.67 18.14 -5.15
CA THR A 57 -15.53 19.15 -4.10
C THR A 57 -14.11 19.21 -3.58
N ARG A 58 -13.70 20.37 -2.98
CA ARG A 58 -12.39 20.50 -2.31
C ARG A 58 -12.17 19.46 -1.21
N ALA A 59 -13.22 19.07 -0.47
CA ALA A 59 -13.15 18.05 0.56
C ALA A 59 -12.90 16.65 -0.06
N ALA A 60 -13.60 16.36 -1.15
CA ALA A 60 -13.43 15.11 -1.88
C ALA A 60 -12.03 14.99 -2.49
N LEU A 61 -11.50 16.06 -3.07
CA LEU A 61 -10.13 16.09 -3.60
C LEU A 61 -9.08 15.89 -2.49
N ARG A 62 -9.26 16.51 -1.33
CA ARG A 62 -8.35 16.30 -0.19
C ARG A 62 -8.36 14.85 0.28
N HIS A 63 -9.53 14.23 0.35
CA HIS A 63 -9.67 12.82 0.73
C HIS A 63 -9.01 11.91 -0.32
N ALA A 64 -9.24 12.16 -1.60
CA ALA A 64 -8.65 11.41 -2.69
C ALA A 64 -7.12 11.58 -2.76
N LEU A 65 -6.59 12.78 -2.48
CA LEU A 65 -5.15 13.04 -2.34
C LEU A 65 -4.54 12.22 -1.18
N ALA A 66 -5.22 12.18 -0.04
CA ALA A 66 -4.77 11.39 1.12
C ALA A 66 -4.85 9.89 0.87
N ALA A 67 -5.83 9.42 0.09
CA ALA A 67 -5.98 8.03 -0.32
C ALA A 67 -5.00 7.61 -1.44
N GLY A 68 -4.35 8.57 -2.11
CA GLY A 68 -3.50 8.29 -3.27
C GLY A 68 -4.28 8.04 -4.57
N ASP A 69 -5.56 8.37 -4.59
CA ASP A 69 -6.41 8.26 -5.79
C ASP A 69 -6.20 9.44 -6.75
N VAL A 70 -5.51 10.47 -6.29
CA VAL A 70 -5.26 11.73 -7.00
C VAL A 70 -3.86 12.22 -6.67
N VAL A 71 -3.16 12.79 -7.64
CA VAL A 71 -1.88 13.48 -7.45
C VAL A 71 -2.04 14.99 -7.62
N SER A 72 -1.33 15.76 -6.80
CA SER A 72 -1.21 17.19 -7.00
C SER A 72 -0.11 17.49 -8.03
N GLY A 73 -0.49 18.04 -9.17
CA GLY A 73 0.45 18.57 -10.18
C GLY A 73 1.04 19.93 -9.83
N GLY A 74 0.76 20.47 -8.64
CA GLY A 74 1.16 21.81 -8.21
C GLY A 74 0.15 22.90 -8.58
N ARG A 75 0.20 24.06 -7.91
CA ARG A 75 -0.69 25.23 -8.11
C ARG A 75 -2.15 24.91 -8.43
N GLY A 76 -2.76 24.04 -7.62
CA GLY A 76 -4.17 23.70 -7.81
C GLY A 76 -4.45 22.71 -8.94
N VAL A 77 -3.45 22.11 -9.51
CA VAL A 77 -3.56 21.06 -10.53
C VAL A 77 -3.65 19.69 -9.85
N VAL A 78 -4.60 18.88 -10.28
CA VAL A 78 -4.82 17.51 -9.80
C VAL A 78 -4.87 16.54 -10.96
N LEU A 79 -4.39 15.33 -10.71
CA LEU A 79 -4.40 14.22 -11.65
C LEU A 79 -5.13 13.04 -11.02
N GLY A 80 -6.15 12.52 -11.70
CA GLY A 80 -6.98 11.45 -11.14
C GLY A 80 -6.39 10.06 -11.31
N LEU A 81 -6.53 9.25 -10.26
CA LEU A 81 -6.16 7.83 -10.26
C LEU A 81 -7.06 7.05 -9.32
N ALA A 82 -8.14 6.61 -9.80
CA ALA A 82 -9.01 5.74 -9.04
C ALA A 82 -8.35 4.35 -8.83
N GLY A 83 -7.96 4.06 -7.60
CA GLY A 83 -7.62 2.71 -7.15
C GLY A 83 -6.34 2.08 -7.72
N ALA A 84 -5.37 2.89 -8.15
CA ALA A 84 -4.11 2.39 -8.67
C ALA A 84 -3.24 1.77 -7.58
N ALA A 85 -3.05 0.45 -7.64
CA ALA A 85 -2.05 -0.24 -6.85
C ALA A 85 -0.63 0.07 -7.36
N PRO A 86 0.43 -0.06 -6.54
CA PRO A 86 1.81 0.02 -7.01
C PRO A 86 2.03 -0.92 -8.20
N GLY A 87 2.68 -0.44 -9.25
CA GLY A 87 2.95 -1.22 -10.45
C GLY A 87 1.78 -1.33 -11.44
N SER A 88 0.58 -0.84 -11.12
CA SER A 88 -0.51 -0.74 -12.10
C SER A 88 -0.19 0.31 -13.18
N PRO A 89 -0.74 0.20 -14.40
CA PRO A 89 -0.53 1.21 -15.45
C PRO A 89 -0.86 2.63 -14.97
N ASN A 90 -1.97 2.79 -14.26
CA ASN A 90 -2.38 4.08 -13.74
C ASN A 90 -1.40 4.60 -12.67
N ARG A 91 -0.93 3.73 -11.79
CA ARG A 91 0.09 4.11 -10.80
C ARG A 91 1.38 4.58 -11.47
N ARG A 92 1.87 3.87 -12.48
CA ARG A 92 3.07 4.25 -13.25
C ARG A 92 2.91 5.60 -13.95
N GLN A 93 1.74 5.88 -14.50
CA GLN A 93 1.47 7.18 -15.13
C GLN A 93 1.58 8.33 -14.11
N VAL A 94 1.11 8.12 -12.89
CA VAL A 94 1.22 9.11 -11.82
C VAL A 94 2.64 9.29 -11.33
N GLU A 95 3.33 8.20 -11.11
CA GLU A 95 4.74 8.23 -10.75
C GLU A 95 5.53 9.02 -11.79
N ARG A 96 5.24 8.80 -13.07
CA ARG A 96 5.82 9.57 -14.16
C ARG A 96 5.47 11.05 -14.08
N ALA A 97 4.20 11.39 -13.90
CA ALA A 97 3.75 12.77 -13.78
C ALA A 97 4.37 13.48 -12.56
N LEU A 98 4.55 12.74 -11.44
CA LEU A 98 5.22 13.25 -10.25
C LEU A 98 6.69 13.57 -10.52
N LEU A 99 7.40 12.70 -11.23
CA LEU A 99 8.79 12.93 -11.61
C LEU A 99 8.91 14.12 -12.57
N ASP A 100 8.04 14.22 -13.58
CA ASP A 100 8.04 15.33 -14.51
C ASP A 100 7.73 16.68 -13.82
N ALA A 101 6.85 16.68 -12.82
CA ALA A 101 6.59 17.85 -11.97
C ALA A 101 7.81 18.22 -11.10
N ALA A 102 8.58 17.22 -10.62
CA ALA A 102 9.83 17.45 -9.89
C ALA A 102 10.89 18.06 -10.81
N ARG A 103 11.05 17.55 -12.04
CA ARG A 103 11.92 18.09 -13.08
C ARG A 103 11.62 19.55 -13.38
N ALA A 104 10.36 19.86 -13.67
CA ALA A 104 9.90 21.24 -13.92
C ALA A 104 10.19 22.18 -12.74
N SER A 105 10.11 21.66 -11.52
CA SER A 105 10.41 22.40 -10.30
C SER A 105 11.92 22.59 -10.10
N ALA A 106 12.73 21.60 -10.43
CA ALA A 106 14.20 21.64 -10.33
C ALA A 106 14.80 22.68 -11.30
N ILE A 107 14.26 22.81 -12.52
CA ILE A 107 14.67 23.85 -13.48
C ILE A 107 14.53 25.26 -12.84
N ARG A 108 13.53 25.49 -12.02
CA ARG A 108 13.29 26.78 -11.34
C ARG A 108 14.16 26.96 -10.09
N CYS A 109 14.85 25.94 -9.66
CA CYS A 109 15.75 25.95 -8.51
C CYS A 109 17.05 25.17 -8.83
N PRO A 110 18.04 25.79 -9.50
CA PRO A 110 19.22 25.10 -10.05
C PRO A 110 20.08 24.35 -9.02
N ARG A 111 19.88 24.60 -7.71
CA ARG A 111 20.58 23.90 -6.61
C ARG A 111 19.73 22.78 -6.00
N ALA A 112 18.55 22.55 -6.53
CA ALA A 112 17.66 21.52 -6.04
C ALA A 112 18.03 20.17 -6.64
N VAL A 113 18.00 19.15 -5.78
CA VAL A 113 18.17 17.74 -6.12
C VAL A 113 16.80 17.08 -5.98
N ILE A 114 16.40 16.30 -6.97
CA ILE A 114 15.16 15.51 -6.90
C ILE A 114 15.31 14.48 -5.79
N SER A 115 14.32 14.35 -4.90
CA SER A 115 14.40 13.49 -3.71
C SER A 115 13.08 12.77 -3.41
N HIS A 116 13.05 11.90 -2.41
CA HIS A 116 11.88 11.15 -1.96
C HIS A 116 11.23 10.33 -3.10
N PHE A 117 9.89 10.33 -3.23
CA PHE A 117 9.20 9.54 -4.26
C PHE A 117 9.62 9.86 -5.71
N PRO A 118 9.80 11.12 -6.11
CA PRO A 118 10.36 11.40 -7.45
C PRO A 118 11.71 10.77 -7.70
N ALA A 119 12.61 10.77 -6.70
CA ALA A 119 13.92 10.11 -6.82
C ALA A 119 13.77 8.58 -6.87
N ALA A 120 12.85 8.00 -6.08
CA ALA A 120 12.53 6.58 -6.16
C ALA A 120 12.05 6.19 -7.56
N VAL A 121 11.15 6.98 -8.15
CA VAL A 121 10.68 6.76 -9.53
C VAL A 121 11.82 6.86 -10.53
N ALA A 122 12.70 7.86 -10.40
CA ALA A 122 13.85 8.04 -11.28
C ALA A 122 14.83 6.87 -11.21
N THR A 123 14.99 6.27 -10.04
CA THR A 123 15.88 5.11 -9.80
C THR A 123 15.20 3.76 -9.97
N GLY A 124 13.92 3.73 -10.41
CA GLY A 124 13.18 2.49 -10.66
C GLY A 124 12.55 1.85 -9.42
N MET A 125 12.72 2.43 -8.25
CA MET A 125 12.14 1.89 -7.00
C MET A 125 10.63 2.09 -6.97
N PRO A 126 9.85 1.08 -6.52
CA PRO A 126 8.41 1.18 -6.39
C PRO A 126 8.01 2.16 -5.28
N THR A 127 6.84 2.77 -5.44
CA THR A 127 6.27 3.65 -4.43
C THR A 127 4.98 3.08 -3.86
N VAL A 128 4.69 3.33 -2.59
CA VAL A 128 3.40 3.02 -1.96
C VAL A 128 2.92 4.21 -1.13
N GLY A 129 1.60 4.33 -1.00
CA GLY A 129 0.99 5.48 -0.33
C GLY A 129 0.65 6.62 -1.27
N ALA A 130 0.31 7.77 -0.68
CA ALA A 130 -0.14 8.95 -1.42
C ALA A 130 1.02 9.68 -2.10
N LEU A 131 0.89 9.91 -3.39
CA LEU A 131 1.83 10.70 -4.20
C LEU A 131 1.27 12.13 -4.36
N SER A 132 1.53 13.01 -3.39
CA SER A 132 0.83 14.30 -3.31
C SER A 132 1.60 15.46 -3.94
N ARG A 133 2.89 15.56 -3.72
CA ARG A 133 3.73 16.67 -4.21
C ARG A 133 5.11 16.18 -4.62
N PRO A 134 5.70 16.77 -5.68
CA PRO A 134 7.10 16.54 -5.97
C PRO A 134 7.97 17.09 -4.84
N CYS A 135 8.97 16.31 -4.43
CA CYS A 135 9.91 16.66 -3.38
C CYS A 135 11.28 16.95 -3.98
N LEU A 136 11.87 18.04 -3.54
CA LEU A 136 13.22 18.46 -3.88
C LEU A 136 14.01 18.71 -2.60
N SER A 137 15.25 18.32 -2.57
CA SER A 137 16.19 18.64 -1.49
C SER A 137 17.12 19.77 -1.94
N VAL A 138 17.33 20.74 -1.06
CA VAL A 138 18.23 21.89 -1.30
C VAL A 138 19.23 22.04 -0.17
N PRO A 139 20.44 22.58 -0.44
CA PRO A 139 21.39 22.89 0.61
C PRO A 139 20.78 23.78 1.71
N ALA A 140 21.19 23.57 2.95
CA ALA A 140 20.62 24.24 4.12
C ALA A 140 20.66 25.79 4.02
N GLY A 141 21.69 26.36 3.39
CA GLY A 141 21.86 27.79 3.17
C GLY A 141 21.07 28.39 1.98
N THR A 142 20.21 27.61 1.32
CA THR A 142 19.44 28.11 0.18
C THR A 142 18.44 29.19 0.61
N ALA A 143 18.49 30.37 -0.02
CA ALA A 143 17.62 31.50 0.31
C ALA A 143 16.15 31.25 -0.05
N LEU A 144 15.87 30.43 -1.08
CA LEU A 144 14.53 30.10 -1.52
C LEU A 144 13.78 29.34 -0.43
N ARG A 145 12.74 29.94 0.14
CA ARG A 145 11.96 29.35 1.25
C ARG A 145 10.83 28.47 0.78
N HIS A 146 10.21 28.81 -0.34
CA HIS A 146 9.07 28.11 -0.90
C HIS A 146 9.18 28.03 -2.43
N LEU A 147 8.84 26.89 -2.97
CA LEU A 147 8.68 26.68 -4.41
C LEU A 147 7.23 26.27 -4.67
N VAL A 148 6.52 27.06 -5.45
CA VAL A 148 5.13 26.73 -5.78
C VAL A 148 5.10 25.45 -6.59
N GLY A 149 4.33 24.48 -6.10
CA GLY A 149 4.16 23.18 -6.76
C GLY A 149 5.11 22.08 -6.29
N ALA A 150 6.08 22.39 -5.41
CA ALA A 150 6.99 21.38 -4.86
C ALA A 150 7.20 21.57 -3.35
N HIS A 151 7.55 20.49 -2.68
CA HIS A 151 8.03 20.52 -1.30
C HIS A 151 9.56 20.61 -1.30
N LEU A 152 10.10 21.61 -0.59
CA LEU A 152 11.53 21.82 -0.44
C LEU A 152 12.01 21.31 0.93
N HIS A 153 12.91 20.34 0.90
CA HIS A 153 13.60 19.83 2.07
C HIS A 153 14.99 20.46 2.17
N ARG A 154 15.32 21.07 3.30
CA ARG A 154 16.66 21.59 3.55
C ARG A 154 17.50 20.53 4.20
N ALA A 155 18.59 20.15 3.55
CA ALA A 155 19.46 19.10 4.04
C ALA A 155 20.90 19.31 3.61
N THR A 156 21.82 18.66 4.29
CA THR A 156 23.17 18.45 3.78
C THR A 156 23.08 17.43 2.63
N LEU A 157 23.73 17.73 1.53
CA LEU A 157 23.73 16.92 0.29
C LEU A 157 25.19 16.63 -0.08
N PRO A 158 25.89 15.72 0.63
CA PRO A 158 27.23 15.30 0.24
C PRO A 158 27.17 14.52 -1.07
N GLU A 159 28.24 14.52 -1.83
CA GLU A 159 28.33 13.89 -3.16
C GLU A 159 27.92 12.40 -3.13
N ARG A 160 28.29 11.68 -2.08
CA ARG A 160 27.89 10.27 -1.90
C ARG A 160 26.37 10.03 -1.83
N ASP A 161 25.61 11.07 -1.47
CA ASP A 161 24.14 11.01 -1.40
C ASP A 161 23.47 11.38 -2.72
N LEU A 162 24.26 11.61 -3.79
CA LEU A 162 23.78 12.09 -5.08
C LEU A 162 24.15 11.12 -6.19
N VAL A 163 23.20 10.89 -7.10
CA VAL A 163 23.42 10.08 -8.30
C VAL A 163 22.71 10.70 -9.50
N HIS A 164 23.15 10.36 -10.69
CA HIS A 164 22.43 10.66 -11.92
C HIS A 164 21.54 9.49 -12.31
N ALA A 165 20.23 9.75 -12.46
CA ALA A 165 19.26 8.78 -12.93
C ALA A 165 18.34 9.41 -13.96
N GLN A 166 18.13 8.76 -15.10
CA GLN A 166 17.33 9.24 -16.24
C GLN A 166 17.69 10.68 -16.70
N GLY A 167 18.95 11.09 -16.55
CA GLY A 167 19.43 12.43 -16.90
C GLY A 167 19.24 13.49 -15.81
N ASP A 168 18.64 13.15 -14.68
CA ASP A 168 18.42 14.05 -13.55
C ASP A 168 19.44 13.83 -12.44
N LEU A 169 19.76 14.88 -11.68
CA LEU A 169 20.47 14.74 -10.40
C LEU A 169 19.44 14.44 -9.30
N VAL A 170 19.56 13.27 -8.68
CA VAL A 170 18.63 12.77 -7.67
C VAL A 170 19.39 12.32 -6.42
N THR A 171 18.68 12.17 -5.31
CA THR A 171 19.27 11.53 -4.12
C THR A 171 19.55 10.05 -4.40
N SER A 172 20.68 9.54 -3.87
CA SER A 172 21.08 8.13 -4.00
C SER A 172 19.96 7.20 -3.49
N PRO A 173 19.87 5.94 -3.95
CA PRO A 173 18.84 5.01 -3.49
C PRO A 173 18.79 4.88 -1.96
N ALA A 174 19.91 4.69 -1.28
CA ALA A 174 19.97 4.55 0.17
C ALA A 174 19.45 5.82 0.88
N ARG A 175 19.88 7.00 0.41
CA ARG A 175 19.39 8.28 0.93
C ARG A 175 17.89 8.45 0.66
N THR A 176 17.42 8.14 -0.52
CA THR A 176 16.01 8.23 -0.92
C THR A 176 15.12 7.35 -0.04
N ILE A 177 15.56 6.11 0.26
CA ILE A 177 14.85 5.19 1.14
C ILE A 177 14.69 5.78 2.54
N MET A 178 15.76 6.35 3.10
CA MET A 178 15.70 6.98 4.44
C MET A 178 14.79 8.20 4.44
N ASP A 179 14.82 9.03 3.41
CA ASP A 179 13.94 10.19 3.29
C ASP A 179 12.46 9.76 3.17
N ILE A 180 12.15 8.74 2.37
CA ILE A 180 10.81 8.17 2.25
C ILE A 180 10.35 7.59 3.60
N ALA A 181 11.20 6.79 4.25
CA ALA A 181 10.86 6.17 5.53
C ALA A 181 10.52 7.21 6.60
N ARG A 182 11.27 8.30 6.65
CA ARG A 182 11.10 9.39 7.62
C ARG A 182 9.82 10.18 7.41
N GLU A 183 9.44 10.46 6.17
CA GLU A 183 8.35 11.38 5.86
C GLU A 183 7.06 10.68 5.39
N HIS A 184 7.19 9.54 4.73
CA HIS A 184 6.05 8.77 4.23
C HIS A 184 5.78 7.48 5.04
N GLY A 185 6.61 7.22 6.05
CA GLY A 185 6.43 6.15 7.01
C GLY A 185 7.08 4.81 6.63
N VAL A 186 7.05 3.90 7.60
CA VAL A 186 7.76 2.61 7.54
C VAL A 186 7.35 1.77 6.33
N ARG A 187 6.06 1.71 6.01
CA ARG A 187 5.56 0.88 4.89
C ARG A 187 6.18 1.29 3.55
N ALA A 188 6.23 2.59 3.28
CA ALA A 188 6.82 3.11 2.06
C ALA A 188 8.35 2.90 2.04
N GLY A 189 9.00 3.11 3.18
CA GLY A 189 10.44 2.87 3.32
C GLY A 189 10.83 1.42 3.13
N VAL A 190 10.09 0.46 3.74
CA VAL A 190 10.38 -0.97 3.62
C VAL A 190 10.20 -1.45 2.18
N VAL A 191 9.12 -1.06 1.51
CA VAL A 191 8.91 -1.45 0.10
C VAL A 191 10.04 -0.95 -0.80
N ALA A 192 10.49 0.29 -0.62
CA ALA A 192 11.61 0.82 -1.39
C ALA A 192 12.94 0.12 -1.03
N ALA A 193 13.17 -0.18 0.26
CA ALA A 193 14.37 -0.84 0.74
C ALA A 193 14.47 -2.29 0.27
N ASP A 194 13.38 -3.06 0.38
CA ASP A 194 13.33 -4.46 -0.06
C ASP A 194 13.64 -4.56 -1.55
N TYR A 195 12.98 -3.74 -2.36
CA TYR A 195 13.25 -3.68 -3.80
C TYR A 195 14.70 -3.31 -4.11
N ALA A 196 15.23 -2.28 -3.44
CA ALA A 196 16.58 -1.82 -3.69
C ALA A 196 17.65 -2.84 -3.29
N LEU A 197 17.42 -3.62 -2.22
CA LEU A 197 18.25 -4.76 -1.82
C LEU A 197 18.14 -5.91 -2.81
N HIS A 198 16.93 -6.22 -3.28
CA HIS A 198 16.67 -7.27 -4.25
C HIS A 198 17.38 -7.02 -5.58
N GLU A 199 17.24 -5.79 -6.11
CA GLU A 199 17.86 -5.37 -7.36
C GLU A 199 19.36 -5.01 -7.22
N GLY A 200 19.94 -5.13 -6.03
CA GLY A 200 21.34 -4.78 -5.79
C GLY A 200 21.66 -3.29 -5.95
N LEU A 201 20.64 -2.41 -5.87
CA LEU A 201 20.84 -0.95 -5.91
C LEU A 201 21.51 -0.42 -4.65
N VAL A 202 21.37 -1.12 -3.54
CA VAL A 202 21.99 -0.83 -2.25
C VAL A 202 22.38 -2.13 -1.54
N SER A 203 23.42 -2.03 -0.71
CA SER A 203 23.75 -3.03 0.29
C SER A 203 23.08 -2.70 1.65
N ARG A 204 23.09 -3.64 2.59
CA ARG A 204 22.70 -3.37 3.97
C ARG A 204 23.61 -2.33 4.64
N GLY A 205 24.89 -2.29 4.25
CA GLY A 205 25.85 -1.29 4.70
C GLY A 205 25.46 0.12 4.25
N ASP A 206 25.09 0.29 2.97
CA ASP A 206 24.64 1.58 2.44
C ASP A 206 23.40 2.10 3.17
N LEU A 207 22.46 1.21 3.49
CA LEU A 207 21.27 1.57 4.28
C LEU A 207 21.64 1.98 5.71
N ALA A 208 22.59 1.29 6.36
CA ALA A 208 23.05 1.63 7.69
C ALA A 208 23.77 2.99 7.71
N ASP A 209 24.63 3.26 6.75
CA ASP A 209 25.35 4.53 6.62
C ASP A 209 24.38 5.69 6.36
N ALA A 210 23.39 5.49 5.47
CA ALA A 210 22.34 6.49 5.23
C ALA A 210 21.47 6.74 6.46
N TYR A 211 21.17 5.71 7.26
CA TYR A 211 20.47 5.85 8.53
C TYR A 211 21.29 6.66 9.55
N GLU A 212 22.58 6.39 9.69
CA GLU A 212 23.43 7.16 10.62
C GLU A 212 23.56 8.62 10.20
N ALA A 213 23.61 8.90 8.89
CA ALA A 213 23.57 10.27 8.36
C ALA A 213 22.29 11.04 8.77
N CYS A 214 21.20 10.33 9.07
CA CYS A 214 19.94 10.91 9.52
C CYS A 214 19.85 11.12 11.05
N ALA A 215 20.94 11.05 11.81
CA ALA A 215 20.96 10.97 13.28
C ALA A 215 20.09 12.00 14.02
N ARG A 216 19.96 13.21 13.49
CA ARG A 216 19.23 14.33 14.12
C ARG A 216 17.98 14.77 13.34
N TRP A 217 17.53 13.95 12.36
CA TRP A 217 16.43 14.35 11.50
C TRP A 217 15.08 13.86 12.04
N PRO A 218 14.01 14.63 11.86
CA PRO A 218 12.66 14.18 12.18
C PRO A 218 12.34 12.85 11.48
N GLY A 219 11.56 11.99 12.13
CA GLY A 219 11.16 10.70 11.53
C GLY A 219 12.23 9.59 11.61
N ARG A 220 13.37 9.80 12.29
CA ARG A 220 14.44 8.80 12.43
C ARG A 220 13.95 7.45 12.97
N ARG A 221 12.89 7.44 13.79
CA ARG A 221 12.28 6.19 14.29
C ARG A 221 11.77 5.33 13.13
N SER A 222 11.07 5.92 12.17
CA SER A 222 10.57 5.20 10.99
C SER A 222 11.71 4.68 10.13
N ALA A 223 12.77 5.48 9.93
CA ALA A 223 13.98 5.04 9.21
C ALA A 223 14.65 3.85 9.90
N ARG A 224 14.75 3.85 11.26
CA ARG A 224 15.29 2.72 12.01
C ARG A 224 14.46 1.45 11.81
N ILE A 225 13.14 1.56 11.91
CA ILE A 225 12.26 0.40 11.70
C ILE A 225 12.40 -0.11 10.27
N THR A 226 12.48 0.78 9.28
CA THR A 226 12.72 0.42 7.88
C THR A 226 14.04 -0.36 7.73
N LEU A 227 15.14 0.15 8.26
CA LEU A 227 16.44 -0.51 8.22
C LEU A 227 16.40 -1.92 8.82
N LEU A 228 15.76 -2.07 9.98
CA LEU A 228 15.65 -3.35 10.69
C LEU A 228 14.70 -4.33 10.02
N SER A 229 13.70 -3.84 9.29
CA SER A 229 12.68 -4.64 8.62
C SER A 229 12.99 -4.93 7.15
N ALA A 230 13.98 -4.26 6.57
CA ALA A 230 14.33 -4.44 5.16
C ALA A 230 14.80 -5.87 4.88
N ASP A 231 14.35 -6.45 3.76
CA ASP A 231 14.67 -7.81 3.35
C ASP A 231 14.62 -7.93 1.81
N GLY A 232 15.77 -8.13 1.20
CA GLY A 232 15.89 -8.27 -0.26
C GLY A 232 15.33 -9.57 -0.85
N ALA A 233 14.78 -10.47 -0.03
CA ALA A 233 14.10 -11.65 -0.54
C ALA A 233 12.69 -11.36 -1.07
N ALA A 234 12.08 -10.22 -0.72
CA ALA A 234 10.77 -9.82 -1.25
C ALA A 234 10.91 -9.29 -2.69
N GLU A 235 10.22 -9.91 -3.62
CA GLU A 235 10.28 -9.59 -5.07
C GLU A 235 9.19 -8.58 -5.48
N SER A 236 8.22 -8.31 -4.61
CA SER A 236 7.12 -7.39 -4.90
C SER A 236 6.73 -6.51 -3.71
N PRO A 237 6.16 -5.32 -3.97
CA PRO A 237 5.61 -4.49 -2.90
C PRO A 237 4.50 -5.18 -2.09
N LEU A 238 3.75 -6.10 -2.69
CA LEU A 238 2.71 -6.86 -1.99
C LEU A 238 3.33 -7.83 -0.98
N GLU A 239 4.41 -8.51 -1.34
CA GLU A 239 5.16 -9.39 -0.43
C GLU A 239 5.77 -8.59 0.74
N SER A 240 6.44 -7.45 0.45
CA SER A 240 6.99 -6.58 1.48
C SER A 240 5.92 -6.16 2.50
N LEU A 241 4.75 -5.71 2.02
CA LEU A 241 3.65 -5.29 2.87
C LEU A 241 3.01 -6.45 3.63
N SER A 242 2.90 -7.63 3.02
CA SER A 242 2.37 -8.83 3.67
C SER A 242 3.28 -9.30 4.81
N ARG A 243 4.59 -9.34 4.58
CA ARG A 243 5.60 -9.67 5.59
C ARG A 243 5.50 -8.74 6.82
N MET A 244 5.27 -7.45 6.58
CA MET A 244 5.04 -6.50 7.67
C MET A 244 3.75 -6.79 8.46
N GLN A 245 2.68 -7.25 7.79
CA GLN A 245 1.44 -7.64 8.46
C GLN A 245 1.64 -8.91 9.32
N PHE A 246 2.38 -9.88 8.81
CA PHE A 246 2.72 -11.09 9.60
C PHE A 246 3.48 -10.74 10.86
N ALA A 247 4.53 -9.91 10.74
CA ALA A 247 5.33 -9.47 11.88
C ALA A 247 4.50 -8.66 12.90
N ALA A 248 3.62 -7.78 12.43
CA ALA A 248 2.73 -6.99 13.29
C ALA A 248 1.71 -7.85 14.04
N ALA A 249 1.27 -8.96 13.44
CA ALA A 249 0.36 -9.93 14.04
C ALA A 249 1.07 -10.98 14.93
N GLY A 250 2.40 -10.94 15.02
CA GLY A 250 3.19 -11.92 15.77
C GLY A 250 3.17 -13.33 15.17
N LEU A 251 2.91 -13.46 13.88
CA LEU A 251 3.00 -14.75 13.21
C LEU A 251 4.48 -15.18 13.08
N PRO A 252 4.75 -16.50 13.04
CA PRO A 252 6.08 -17.02 12.71
C PRO A 252 6.58 -16.43 11.38
N ALA A 253 7.87 -16.17 11.29
CA ALA A 253 8.47 -15.68 10.05
C ALA A 253 8.43 -16.79 8.99
N PRO A 254 7.88 -16.57 7.80
CA PRO A 254 7.93 -17.54 6.71
C PRO A 254 9.31 -17.59 6.08
N LEU A 255 9.61 -18.69 5.40
CA LEU A 255 10.70 -18.75 4.44
C LEU A 255 10.23 -18.06 3.16
N PRO A 256 10.88 -16.95 2.73
CA PRO A 256 10.52 -16.28 1.50
C PRO A 256 11.06 -17.05 0.30
N GLN A 257 10.36 -16.99 -0.83
CA GLN A 257 10.79 -17.51 -2.14
C GLN A 257 11.28 -18.96 -2.08
N ALA A 258 10.58 -19.80 -1.30
CA ALA A 258 10.97 -21.20 -1.08
C ALA A 258 10.66 -22.07 -2.30
N GLU A 259 11.66 -22.78 -2.81
CA GLU A 259 11.48 -23.79 -3.85
C GLU A 259 10.98 -25.10 -3.23
N ILE A 260 9.78 -25.51 -3.61
CA ILE A 260 9.10 -26.68 -3.08
C ILE A 260 9.21 -27.84 -4.07
N CYS A 261 9.59 -29.00 -3.57
CA CYS A 261 9.63 -30.25 -4.32
C CYS A 261 8.75 -31.33 -3.68
N SER A 262 8.40 -32.36 -4.45
CA SER A 262 7.81 -33.57 -3.93
C SER A 262 8.84 -34.36 -3.09
N ILE A 263 8.38 -35.36 -2.36
CA ILE A 263 9.28 -36.27 -1.61
C ILE A 263 10.23 -37.06 -2.52
N SER A 264 9.86 -37.24 -3.80
CA SER A 264 10.72 -37.82 -4.83
C SER A 264 11.74 -36.84 -5.42
N GLY A 265 11.75 -35.57 -4.99
CA GLY A 265 12.65 -34.54 -5.49
C GLY A 265 12.17 -33.82 -6.76
N GLU A 266 10.97 -34.13 -7.25
CA GLU A 266 10.39 -33.41 -8.39
C GLU A 266 9.99 -31.99 -8.00
N TYR A 267 10.49 -31.00 -8.73
CA TYR A 267 10.13 -29.59 -8.53
C TYR A 267 8.63 -29.35 -8.71
N ILE A 268 8.00 -28.67 -7.75
CA ILE A 268 6.57 -28.32 -7.79
C ILE A 268 6.42 -26.86 -8.15
N THR A 269 6.97 -25.94 -7.34
CA THR A 269 6.89 -24.50 -7.54
C THR A 269 7.85 -23.74 -6.61
N ARG A 270 8.03 -22.46 -6.87
CA ARG A 270 8.59 -21.49 -5.94
C ARG A 270 7.43 -20.69 -5.35
N SER A 271 7.31 -20.69 -4.02
CA SER A 271 6.26 -19.98 -3.30
C SER A 271 6.76 -18.66 -2.75
N ASP A 272 5.90 -17.63 -2.68
CA ASP A 272 6.27 -16.34 -2.08
C ASP A 272 6.59 -16.48 -0.60
N PHE A 273 5.86 -17.33 0.12
CA PHE A 273 6.04 -17.63 1.54
C PHE A 273 5.79 -19.09 1.86
N LEU A 274 6.67 -19.67 2.66
CA LEU A 274 6.49 -21.03 3.17
C LEU A 274 6.66 -21.05 4.70
N TRP A 275 5.66 -21.49 5.42
CA TRP A 275 5.75 -21.87 6.82
C TRP A 275 5.93 -23.40 6.90
N ASP A 276 7.18 -23.84 6.75
CA ASP A 276 7.52 -25.27 6.66
C ASP A 276 7.09 -26.04 7.90
N GLU A 277 7.23 -25.44 9.09
CA GLU A 277 6.82 -26.05 10.36
C GLU A 277 5.32 -26.36 10.44
N PHE A 278 4.52 -25.68 9.64
CA PHE A 278 3.06 -25.83 9.61
C PHE A 278 2.54 -26.44 8.30
N GLY A 279 3.39 -26.67 7.33
CA GLY A 279 2.97 -27.12 6.00
C GLY A 279 2.03 -26.14 5.30
N VAL A 280 2.31 -24.85 5.41
CA VAL A 280 1.46 -23.80 4.85
C VAL A 280 2.24 -22.95 3.85
N VAL A 281 1.66 -22.79 2.68
CA VAL A 281 2.14 -21.92 1.59
C VAL A 281 1.30 -20.67 1.53
N GLY A 282 1.96 -19.53 1.44
CA GLY A 282 1.35 -18.21 1.21
C GLY A 282 1.68 -17.70 -0.19
N GLU A 283 0.66 -17.27 -0.92
CA GLU A 283 0.79 -16.71 -2.27
C GLU A 283 0.25 -15.28 -2.29
N ALA A 284 1.10 -14.34 -2.61
CA ALA A 284 0.78 -12.92 -2.72
C ALA A 284 0.44 -12.56 -4.18
N ASP A 285 -0.81 -12.76 -4.58
CA ASP A 285 -1.25 -12.53 -5.95
C ASP A 285 -1.54 -11.06 -6.25
N GLY A 286 -0.66 -10.43 -7.01
CA GLY A 286 -0.96 -9.15 -7.63
C GLY A 286 -2.04 -9.32 -8.72
N ASN A 287 -3.07 -8.47 -8.72
CA ASN A 287 -4.20 -8.47 -9.67
C ASN A 287 -3.81 -8.40 -11.17
N ALA A 288 -2.54 -8.43 -11.51
CA ALA A 288 -2.05 -8.30 -12.88
C ALA A 288 -2.12 -9.60 -13.70
N LYS A 289 -2.42 -10.74 -13.07
CA LYS A 289 -2.42 -12.06 -13.75
C LYS A 289 -3.72 -12.43 -14.46
N TYR A 290 -4.79 -11.65 -14.29
CA TYR A 290 -6.05 -11.88 -15.00
C TYR A 290 -6.06 -11.21 -16.38
N GLY A 291 -5.07 -11.54 -17.23
CA GLY A 291 -5.20 -11.36 -18.67
C GLY A 291 -6.22 -12.34 -19.26
N PRO A 292 -6.69 -12.14 -20.49
CA PRO A 292 -7.67 -13.01 -21.14
C PRO A 292 -7.13 -14.43 -21.43
N ASP A 293 -5.92 -14.76 -21.02
CA ASP A 293 -5.27 -16.03 -21.29
C ASP A 293 -5.61 -17.06 -20.19
N GLY A 294 -6.64 -17.89 -20.46
CA GLY A 294 -7.08 -18.96 -19.56
C GLY A 294 -5.98 -19.97 -19.18
N ARG A 295 -4.86 -20.02 -19.90
CA ARG A 295 -3.72 -20.93 -19.65
C ARG A 295 -3.01 -20.64 -18.34
N VAL A 296 -2.93 -19.37 -17.92
CA VAL A 296 -2.32 -18.99 -16.64
C VAL A 296 -3.15 -19.55 -15.48
N ALA A 297 -4.47 -19.36 -15.54
CA ALA A 297 -5.38 -19.87 -14.51
C ALA A 297 -5.40 -21.42 -14.42
N VAL A 298 -5.19 -22.11 -15.54
CA VAL A 298 -5.06 -23.58 -15.54
C VAL A 298 -3.78 -24.01 -14.84
N ARG A 299 -2.64 -23.41 -15.17
CA ARG A 299 -1.36 -23.73 -14.53
C ARG A 299 -1.36 -23.46 -13.03
N GLU A 300 -1.95 -22.34 -12.60
CA GLU A 300 -2.09 -22.00 -11.18
C GLU A 300 -2.92 -23.06 -10.42
N ARG A 301 -4.03 -23.52 -11.03
CA ARG A 301 -4.84 -24.61 -10.45
C ARG A 301 -4.09 -25.93 -10.39
N GLU A 302 -3.33 -26.28 -11.41
CA GLU A 302 -2.50 -27.48 -11.44
C GLU A 302 -1.41 -27.45 -10.37
N THR A 303 -0.71 -26.31 -10.24
CA THR A 303 0.31 -26.09 -9.21
C THR A 303 -0.30 -26.22 -7.82
N ARG A 304 -1.42 -25.55 -7.58
CA ARG A 304 -2.15 -25.65 -6.33
C ARG A 304 -2.55 -27.08 -6.01
N ALA A 305 -3.09 -27.82 -6.98
CA ALA A 305 -3.45 -29.24 -6.80
C ALA A 305 -2.24 -30.13 -6.50
N LYS A 306 -1.05 -29.80 -7.02
CA LYS A 306 0.21 -30.51 -6.68
C LYS A 306 0.61 -30.23 -5.22
N LEU A 307 0.55 -28.96 -4.78
CA LEU A 307 0.85 -28.58 -3.40
C LEU A 307 -0.11 -29.27 -2.40
N GLU A 308 -1.41 -29.23 -2.68
CA GLU A 308 -2.44 -29.86 -1.85
C GLU A 308 -2.27 -31.38 -1.77
N ARG A 309 -1.93 -32.04 -2.89
CA ARG A 309 -1.61 -33.49 -2.91
C ARG A 309 -0.35 -33.83 -2.10
N ALA A 310 0.61 -32.91 -2.06
CA ALA A 310 1.79 -33.06 -1.21
C ALA A 310 1.49 -32.84 0.27
N GLY A 311 0.27 -32.40 0.63
CA GLY A 311 -0.17 -32.15 2.01
C GLY A 311 0.03 -30.72 2.49
N LEU A 312 0.32 -29.79 1.58
CA LEU A 312 0.45 -28.37 1.87
C LEU A 312 -0.90 -27.65 1.81
N ILE A 313 -1.11 -26.70 2.69
CA ILE A 313 -2.29 -25.83 2.67
C ILE A 313 -1.89 -24.50 2.03
N VAL A 314 -2.61 -24.11 0.97
CA VAL A 314 -2.32 -22.86 0.24
C VAL A 314 -3.27 -21.74 0.68
N VAL A 315 -2.73 -20.62 1.11
CA VAL A 315 -3.46 -19.38 1.45
C VAL A 315 -3.04 -18.29 0.49
N GLN A 316 -4.00 -17.73 -0.23
CA GLN A 316 -3.77 -16.68 -1.24
C GLN A 316 -4.41 -15.36 -0.81
N TRP A 317 -3.78 -14.24 -1.15
CA TRP A 317 -4.31 -12.89 -0.94
C TRP A 317 -3.79 -11.93 -2.01
N GLY A 318 -4.42 -10.75 -2.09
CA GLY A 318 -4.04 -9.73 -3.06
C GLY A 318 -4.06 -8.32 -2.47
N TRP A 319 -3.90 -7.32 -3.33
CA TRP A 319 -3.87 -5.90 -2.95
C TRP A 319 -5.11 -5.45 -2.16
N ARG A 320 -6.28 -6.03 -2.43
CA ARG A 320 -7.53 -5.67 -1.76
C ARG A 320 -7.51 -6.06 -0.28
N ASP A 321 -6.87 -7.18 0.02
CA ASP A 321 -6.77 -7.71 1.39
C ASP A 321 -5.89 -6.82 2.28
N LEU A 322 -4.94 -6.05 1.71
CA LEU A 322 -4.12 -5.13 2.48
C LEU A 322 -4.89 -3.97 3.13
N ARG A 323 -6.15 -3.74 2.76
CA ARG A 323 -7.02 -2.74 3.41
C ARG A 323 -7.51 -3.21 4.78
N ASP A 324 -7.84 -4.48 4.88
CA ASP A 324 -8.10 -5.20 6.13
C ASP A 324 -7.49 -6.61 6.00
N PHE A 325 -6.36 -6.80 6.63
CA PHE A 325 -5.59 -8.04 6.51
C PHE A 325 -6.03 -9.13 7.50
N ARG A 326 -6.92 -8.81 8.43
CA ARG A 326 -7.41 -9.77 9.46
C ARG A 326 -7.99 -11.05 8.85
N PRO A 327 -8.83 -11.03 7.80
CA PRO A 327 -9.32 -12.27 7.21
C PRO A 327 -8.22 -13.17 6.63
N VAL A 328 -7.09 -12.59 6.20
CA VAL A 328 -5.92 -13.36 5.76
C VAL A 328 -5.22 -14.01 6.95
N LEU A 329 -5.03 -13.24 8.03
CA LEU A 329 -4.42 -13.73 9.26
C LEU A 329 -5.24 -14.87 9.87
N ASP A 330 -6.57 -14.74 9.91
CA ASP A 330 -7.48 -15.79 10.41
C ASP A 330 -7.35 -17.07 9.58
N ARG A 331 -7.27 -16.97 8.25
CA ARG A 331 -7.04 -18.11 7.35
C ARG A 331 -5.67 -18.75 7.59
N LEU A 332 -4.62 -17.96 7.79
CA LEU A 332 -3.29 -18.47 8.10
C LEU A 332 -3.27 -19.19 9.45
N GLN A 333 -3.85 -18.62 10.49
CA GLN A 333 -3.93 -19.27 11.81
C GLN A 333 -4.70 -20.58 11.75
N LEU A 334 -5.82 -20.61 11.02
CA LEU A 334 -6.58 -21.85 10.80
C LEU A 334 -5.76 -22.89 10.02
N ALA A 335 -4.99 -22.45 9.00
CA ALA A 335 -4.11 -23.31 8.24
C ALA A 335 -2.99 -23.86 9.12
N PHE A 336 -2.36 -23.07 9.99
CA PHE A 336 -1.34 -23.52 10.94
C PHE A 336 -1.87 -24.57 11.93
N ALA A 337 -3.13 -24.44 12.35
CA ALA A 337 -3.77 -25.42 13.23
C ALA A 337 -4.05 -26.77 12.55
N ARG A 338 -4.23 -26.77 11.22
CA ARG A 338 -4.61 -27.96 10.41
C ARG A 338 -3.45 -28.58 9.64
N GLY A 339 -2.40 -27.81 9.43
CA GLY A 339 -1.29 -28.21 8.56
C GLY A 339 -0.46 -29.36 9.11
N VAL A 340 0.26 -30.00 8.21
CA VAL A 340 1.10 -31.16 8.50
C VAL A 340 2.45 -30.70 9.03
N ARG A 341 2.81 -31.15 10.22
CA ARG A 341 4.07 -30.78 10.88
C ARG A 341 5.27 -31.58 10.33
N PRO A 342 6.50 -31.03 10.44
CA PRO A 342 7.73 -31.77 10.14
C PRO A 342 7.79 -33.09 10.90
N GLY A 343 8.27 -34.15 10.24
CA GLY A 343 8.35 -35.47 10.82
C GLY A 343 7.05 -36.29 10.77
N SER A 344 5.93 -35.71 10.32
CA SER A 344 4.71 -36.46 10.06
C SER A 344 4.88 -37.40 8.87
N LYS A 345 4.34 -38.62 8.96
CA LYS A 345 4.26 -39.56 7.83
C LYS A 345 3.43 -39.03 6.65
N SER A 346 2.61 -38.00 6.90
CA SER A 346 1.78 -37.33 5.88
C SER A 346 2.52 -36.25 5.11
N ARG A 347 3.76 -35.90 5.49
CA ARG A 347 4.57 -34.93 4.76
C ARG A 347 5.06 -35.53 3.46
N GLN A 348 4.64 -34.98 2.33
CA GLN A 348 4.99 -35.46 0.99
C GLN A 348 5.74 -34.36 0.17
N TRP A 349 6.36 -33.37 0.88
CA TRP A 349 7.16 -32.32 0.26
C TRP A 349 8.53 -32.15 0.90
N GLY A 350 9.44 -31.53 0.16
CA GLY A 350 10.75 -31.04 0.59
C GLY A 350 10.98 -29.62 0.11
N ILE A 351 12.07 -29.02 0.59
CA ILE A 351 12.55 -27.72 0.16
C ILE A 351 13.84 -27.96 -0.60
N LEU A 352 13.91 -27.46 -1.83
CA LEU A 352 15.18 -27.41 -2.56
C LEU A 352 15.97 -26.25 -1.96
N LEU A 353 17.04 -26.58 -1.25
CA LEU A 353 17.96 -25.53 -0.77
C LEU A 353 18.59 -24.88 -2.00
N PRO A 354 18.61 -23.53 -2.07
CA PRO A 354 19.31 -22.88 -3.14
C PRO A 354 20.77 -23.35 -3.13
N THR A 355 21.23 -23.90 -4.24
CA THR A 355 22.65 -24.20 -4.42
C THR A 355 23.35 -22.86 -4.19
N ARG A 356 24.09 -22.73 -3.08
CA ARG A 356 24.85 -21.49 -2.79
C ARG A 356 25.74 -21.26 -4.01
N LEU A 357 25.33 -20.34 -4.87
CA LEU A 357 26.27 -19.69 -5.77
C LEU A 357 27.23 -18.96 -4.84
N HIS A 358 28.44 -19.51 -4.73
CA HIS A 358 29.54 -18.92 -3.98
C HIS A 358 29.78 -17.49 -4.46
N PRO A 359 30.33 -16.63 -3.58
CA PRO A 359 30.34 -15.17 -3.59
C PRO A 359 30.99 -14.57 -4.83
#